data_0963faf32a73c0dd937a61436110c84d
#
_entry.id   0963faf32a73c0dd937a61436110c84d
#
_cell.length_a   1.000
_cell.length_b   1.000
_cell.length_c   1.000
_cell.angle_alpha   90.00
_cell.angle_beta   90.00
_cell.angle_gamma   90.00
#
_symmetry.space_group_name_H-M   'P 1'
#
loop_
_entity.id
_entity.type
_entity.pdbx_description
1 polymer ?
#
loop_
_entity_poly.entity_id
_entity_poly.type
_entity_poly.pdbx_seq_one_letter_code
_entity_poly.pdbx_strand_id
1 'polypeptide(L)'
;MSGTAILETFHLGKSYNGKAALKDLDLVVQPNSIFGFLGPNGAGKTTTMKLLLGLIRPSSGEARIFGKDIRQDSVEIRSRIGYLPQDPRFYEHMTARETLEYTLRFYFSGPAGLLKQRIQETIELVGLGEIADRPIKSFSGGERQRLGIAQAQVNYPDLLILDEPAASLDPLGRRDVLEVMNRLRKHATIFYSTHILDDVQHISDTVAILNKGELVAHGPIETLLAGSGGVVFSIGLKGNTKSLQTRIANKPWVHSLQSEDKGSITRWLVGVSDEGAAEHDLLRAILEDEDVTVLDYGRKRYELEEIFMDIIEGGPHASQ
;
A
#
# COMPACT_ATOMS: atom_id res chain seq x y z
N MET A 1 18.69 -2.45 -15.29
CA MET A 1 17.82 -2.14 -16.45
C MET A 1 16.59 -1.47 -15.88
N SER A 2 16.42 -0.17 -16.07
CA SER A 2 15.20 0.54 -15.66
C SER A 2 14.06 0.08 -16.56
N GLY A 3 13.20 -0.79 -16.05
CA GLY A 3 11.99 -1.19 -16.76
C GLY A 3 11.12 0.04 -17.01
N THR A 4 10.46 0.10 -18.15
CA THR A 4 9.49 1.15 -18.47
C THR A 4 8.35 1.07 -17.44
N ALA A 5 8.06 2.17 -16.76
CA ALA A 5 6.98 2.24 -15.78
C ALA A 5 5.63 1.85 -16.42
N ILE A 6 4.78 1.18 -15.66
CA ILE A 6 3.45 0.77 -16.14
C ILE A 6 2.44 1.92 -16.06
N LEU A 7 2.65 2.82 -15.09
CA LEU A 7 1.82 4.00 -14.85
C LEU A 7 2.72 5.17 -14.42
N GLU A 8 2.50 6.32 -15.04
CA GLU A 8 3.20 7.59 -14.74
C GLU A 8 2.19 8.73 -14.71
N THR A 9 2.35 9.65 -13.77
CA THR A 9 1.60 10.90 -13.74
C THR A 9 2.55 12.09 -13.68
N PHE A 10 2.19 13.18 -14.33
CA PHE A 10 3.00 14.39 -14.43
C PHE A 10 2.12 15.59 -14.10
N HIS A 11 2.34 16.17 -12.92
CA HIS A 11 1.59 17.32 -12.41
C HIS A 11 0.06 17.14 -12.48
N LEU A 12 -0.40 15.88 -12.28
CA LEU A 12 -1.80 15.51 -12.46
C LEU A 12 -2.68 16.18 -11.42
N GLY A 13 -3.65 16.95 -11.87
CA GLY A 13 -4.55 17.70 -11.00
C GLY A 13 -6.02 17.60 -11.39
N LYS A 14 -6.91 17.72 -10.37
CA LYS A 14 -8.35 17.76 -10.55
C LYS A 14 -9.02 18.75 -9.61
N SER A 15 -9.80 19.64 -10.19
CA SER A 15 -10.65 20.59 -9.44
C SER A 15 -12.12 20.38 -9.80
N TYR A 16 -13.00 20.56 -8.81
CA TYR A 16 -14.44 20.58 -8.95
C TYR A 16 -14.97 21.89 -8.37
N ASN A 17 -15.67 22.68 -9.17
CA ASN A 17 -16.25 23.97 -8.75
C ASN A 17 -15.25 24.85 -7.97
N GLY A 18 -14.01 24.95 -8.48
CA GLY A 18 -12.94 25.74 -7.86
C GLY A 18 -12.25 25.11 -6.67
N LYS A 19 -12.71 23.94 -6.16
CA LYS A 19 -12.06 23.22 -5.07
C LYS A 19 -11.17 22.12 -5.66
N ALA A 20 -9.88 22.16 -5.34
CA ALA A 20 -8.93 21.13 -5.75
C ALA A 20 -9.16 19.84 -4.96
N ALA A 21 -9.44 18.75 -5.68
CA ALA A 21 -9.54 17.40 -5.14
C ALA A 21 -8.25 16.59 -5.31
N LEU A 22 -7.42 17.00 -6.26
CA LEU A 22 -6.08 16.47 -6.49
C LEU A 22 -5.19 17.62 -6.97
N LYS A 23 -3.98 17.71 -6.42
CA LYS A 23 -3.03 18.80 -6.68
C LYS A 23 -1.70 18.17 -7.05
N ASP A 24 -1.21 18.51 -8.25
CA ASP A 24 0.18 18.31 -8.67
C ASP A 24 0.75 16.92 -8.38
N LEU A 25 0.02 15.85 -8.73
CA LEU A 25 0.39 14.49 -8.42
C LEU A 25 1.41 13.96 -9.43
N ASP A 26 2.61 13.63 -8.94
CA ASP A 26 3.66 12.94 -9.68
C ASP A 26 3.86 11.53 -9.08
N LEU A 27 3.59 10.50 -9.88
CA LEU A 27 3.73 9.09 -9.48
C LEU A 27 4.41 8.28 -10.57
N VAL A 28 5.15 7.27 -10.13
CA VAL A 28 5.72 6.23 -11.00
C VAL A 28 5.42 4.86 -10.39
N VAL A 29 4.72 4.01 -11.13
CA VAL A 29 4.42 2.63 -10.73
C VAL A 29 5.20 1.67 -11.60
N GLN A 30 5.98 0.81 -10.98
CA GLN A 30 6.76 -0.21 -11.67
C GLN A 30 5.91 -1.44 -11.99
N PRO A 31 6.19 -2.16 -13.10
CA PRO A 31 5.49 -3.40 -13.42
C PRO A 31 5.78 -4.51 -12.39
N ASN A 32 4.85 -5.46 -12.26
CA ASN A 32 4.94 -6.63 -11.38
C ASN A 32 5.12 -6.29 -9.89
N SER A 33 4.50 -5.21 -9.45
CA SER A 33 4.54 -4.75 -8.05
C SER A 33 3.13 -4.55 -7.49
N ILE A 34 3.03 -4.54 -6.16
CA ILE A 34 1.84 -4.07 -5.45
C ILE A 34 2.12 -2.65 -4.96
N PHE A 35 1.38 -1.69 -5.50
CA PHE A 35 1.49 -0.28 -5.17
C PHE A 35 0.32 0.15 -4.29
N GLY A 36 0.60 0.50 -3.03
CA GLY A 36 -0.37 1.01 -2.08
C GLY A 36 -0.57 2.52 -2.20
N PHE A 37 -1.82 2.95 -2.42
CA PHE A 37 -2.20 4.36 -2.48
C PHE A 37 -2.97 4.72 -1.23
N LEU A 38 -2.26 5.19 -0.20
CA LEU A 38 -2.72 5.40 1.16
C LEU A 38 -3.23 6.82 1.38
N GLY A 39 -4.25 6.97 2.21
CA GLY A 39 -4.69 8.29 2.66
C GLY A 39 -6.06 8.26 3.32
N PRO A 40 -6.42 9.29 4.10
CA PRO A 40 -7.72 9.38 4.75
C PRO A 40 -8.87 9.51 3.73
N ASN A 41 -10.09 9.39 4.23
CA ASN A 41 -11.27 9.62 3.40
C ASN A 41 -11.29 11.08 2.92
N GLY A 42 -11.55 11.26 1.62
CA GLY A 42 -11.52 12.58 0.98
C GLY A 42 -10.12 13.07 0.58
N ALA A 43 -9.06 12.27 0.77
CA ALA A 43 -7.70 12.64 0.34
C ALA A 43 -7.52 12.77 -1.18
N GLY A 44 -8.44 12.23 -2.00
CA GLY A 44 -8.36 12.29 -3.47
C GLY A 44 -8.15 10.93 -4.13
N LYS A 45 -8.07 9.82 -3.37
CA LYS A 45 -7.75 8.46 -3.87
C LYS A 45 -8.68 8.01 -5.01
N THR A 46 -9.98 7.97 -4.77
CA THR A 46 -10.98 7.59 -5.80
C THR A 46 -10.99 8.56 -7.00
N THR A 47 -10.72 9.85 -6.76
CA THR A 47 -10.58 10.84 -7.85
C THR A 47 -9.40 10.48 -8.74
N THR A 48 -8.25 10.16 -8.17
CA THR A 48 -7.05 9.72 -8.90
C THR A 48 -7.35 8.47 -9.72
N MET A 49 -7.97 7.44 -9.13
CA MET A 49 -8.34 6.22 -9.86
C MET A 49 -9.28 6.51 -11.04
N LYS A 50 -10.29 7.37 -10.86
CA LYS A 50 -11.19 7.77 -11.95
C LYS A 50 -10.47 8.52 -13.08
N LEU A 51 -9.46 9.33 -12.75
CA LEU A 51 -8.59 9.98 -13.74
C LEU A 51 -7.80 8.94 -14.54
N LEU A 52 -7.12 8.02 -13.85
CA LEU A 52 -6.31 6.96 -14.45
C LEU A 52 -7.14 6.05 -15.37
N LEU A 53 -8.38 5.76 -14.98
CA LEU A 53 -9.32 4.98 -15.80
C LEU A 53 -9.93 5.78 -16.97
N GLY A 54 -9.63 7.09 -17.08
CA GLY A 54 -10.24 7.95 -18.10
C GLY A 54 -11.74 8.16 -17.92
N LEU A 55 -12.28 7.91 -16.71
CA LEU A 55 -13.70 8.12 -16.38
C LEU A 55 -14.02 9.59 -16.15
N ILE A 56 -13.02 10.37 -15.75
CA ILE A 56 -13.09 11.83 -15.65
C ILE A 56 -11.86 12.46 -16.27
N ARG A 57 -11.98 13.70 -16.75
CA ARG A 57 -10.85 14.43 -17.35
C ARG A 57 -10.05 15.18 -16.30
N PRO A 58 -8.70 15.18 -16.38
CA PRO A 58 -7.88 16.02 -15.52
C PRO A 58 -8.15 17.52 -15.77
N SER A 59 -7.95 18.33 -14.74
CA SER A 59 -7.98 19.80 -14.84
C SER A 59 -6.62 20.37 -15.21
N SER A 60 -5.54 19.67 -14.84
CA SER A 60 -4.14 20.00 -15.18
C SER A 60 -3.31 18.72 -15.27
N GLY A 61 -2.13 18.81 -15.87
CA GLY A 61 -1.19 17.72 -15.99
C GLY A 61 -1.63 16.60 -16.93
N GLU A 62 -0.88 15.51 -16.92
CA GLU A 62 -1.12 14.33 -17.75
C GLU A 62 -0.82 13.04 -17.00
N ALA A 63 -1.31 11.92 -17.52
CA ALA A 63 -0.94 10.59 -17.05
C ALA A 63 -0.80 9.63 -18.23
N ARG A 64 0.11 8.67 -18.08
CA ARG A 64 0.37 7.62 -19.05
C ARG A 64 0.25 6.27 -18.39
N ILE A 65 -0.42 5.35 -19.07
CA ILE A 65 -0.50 3.94 -18.67
C ILE A 65 -0.07 3.11 -19.86
N PHE A 66 0.86 2.19 -19.64
CA PHE A 66 1.51 1.41 -20.74
C PHE A 66 2.19 2.34 -21.76
N GLY A 67 2.68 3.52 -21.34
CA GLY A 67 3.25 4.55 -22.20
C GLY A 67 2.24 5.35 -23.03
N LYS A 68 0.92 5.14 -22.87
CA LYS A 68 -0.19 5.76 -23.61
C LYS A 68 -0.90 6.84 -22.78
N ASP A 69 -1.34 7.91 -23.44
CA ASP A 69 -2.08 9.03 -22.80
C ASP A 69 -3.50 8.59 -22.41
N ILE A 70 -3.87 8.75 -21.14
CA ILE A 70 -5.18 8.35 -20.60
C ILE A 70 -6.37 9.04 -21.29
N ARG A 71 -6.16 10.18 -21.96
CA ARG A 71 -7.22 10.94 -22.64
C ARG A 71 -7.40 10.47 -24.10
N GLN A 72 -6.30 10.15 -24.77
CA GLN A 72 -6.29 9.82 -26.20
C GLN A 72 -6.53 8.32 -26.42
N ASP A 73 -5.88 7.48 -25.63
CA ASP A 73 -5.84 6.02 -25.80
C ASP A 73 -6.71 5.27 -24.79
N SER A 74 -7.69 5.94 -24.20
CA SER A 74 -8.45 5.43 -23.04
C SER A 74 -9.13 4.08 -23.27
N VAL A 75 -9.54 3.76 -24.49
CA VAL A 75 -10.18 2.47 -24.83
C VAL A 75 -9.14 1.34 -24.82
N GLU A 76 -7.99 1.57 -25.46
CA GLU A 76 -6.91 0.58 -25.50
C GLU A 76 -6.33 0.35 -24.10
N ILE A 77 -6.13 1.42 -23.32
CA ILE A 77 -5.69 1.32 -21.93
C ILE A 77 -6.68 0.48 -21.11
N ARG A 78 -7.98 0.76 -21.17
CA ARG A 78 -9.00 0.02 -20.41
C ARG A 78 -9.14 -1.43 -20.83
N SER A 79 -8.81 -1.80 -22.07
CA SER A 79 -8.82 -3.22 -22.49
C SER A 79 -7.78 -4.07 -21.76
N ARG A 80 -6.77 -3.43 -21.17
CA ARG A 80 -5.65 -4.06 -20.44
C ARG A 80 -5.71 -3.82 -18.93
N ILE A 81 -6.74 -3.12 -18.42
CA ILE A 81 -6.95 -2.83 -16.99
C ILE A 81 -8.11 -3.63 -16.45
N GLY A 82 -7.95 -4.21 -15.27
CA GLY A 82 -9.05 -4.66 -14.44
C GLY A 82 -9.36 -3.62 -13.36
N TYR A 83 -10.63 -3.35 -13.11
CA TYR A 83 -11.04 -2.36 -12.12
C TYR A 83 -12.03 -2.94 -11.11
N LEU A 84 -11.74 -2.77 -9.83
CA LEU A 84 -12.66 -3.03 -8.73
C LEU A 84 -13.08 -1.68 -8.12
N PRO A 85 -14.35 -1.28 -8.21
CA PRO A 85 -14.86 -0.13 -7.47
C PRO A 85 -15.00 -0.43 -5.97
N GLN A 86 -15.05 0.61 -5.14
CA GLN A 86 -15.23 0.50 -3.69
C GLN A 86 -16.50 -0.28 -3.28
N ASP A 87 -17.59 -0.16 -4.04
CA ASP A 87 -18.86 -0.87 -3.83
C ASP A 87 -19.24 -1.64 -5.10
N PRO A 88 -18.71 -2.87 -5.28
CA PRO A 88 -19.02 -3.67 -6.47
C PRO A 88 -20.46 -4.17 -6.40
N ARG A 89 -21.22 -3.97 -7.50
CA ARG A 89 -22.61 -4.39 -7.60
C ARG A 89 -22.77 -5.51 -8.60
N PHE A 90 -23.55 -6.50 -8.21
CA PHE A 90 -23.80 -7.71 -8.98
C PHE A 90 -25.29 -7.94 -9.19
N TYR A 91 -25.61 -8.75 -10.18
CA TYR A 91 -26.96 -9.31 -10.31
C TYR A 91 -27.12 -10.41 -9.28
N GLU A 92 -27.90 -10.14 -8.24
CA GLU A 92 -28.04 -10.97 -7.04
C GLU A 92 -28.53 -12.41 -7.30
N HIS A 93 -29.24 -12.64 -8.41
CA HIS A 93 -29.73 -13.95 -8.83
C HIS A 93 -28.70 -14.77 -9.60
N MET A 94 -27.65 -14.15 -10.13
CA MET A 94 -26.57 -14.84 -10.83
C MET A 94 -25.63 -15.53 -9.83
N THR A 95 -24.92 -16.53 -10.32
CA THR A 95 -23.81 -17.19 -9.64
C THR A 95 -22.50 -16.44 -9.95
N ALA A 96 -21.42 -16.75 -9.19
CA ALA A 96 -20.09 -16.22 -9.51
C ALA A 96 -19.65 -16.65 -10.92
N ARG A 97 -19.87 -17.91 -11.28
CA ARG A 97 -19.52 -18.46 -12.59
C ARG A 97 -20.23 -17.73 -13.73
N GLU A 98 -21.53 -17.52 -13.61
CA GLU A 98 -22.33 -16.78 -14.60
C GLU A 98 -21.89 -15.31 -14.72
N THR A 99 -21.56 -14.67 -13.61
CA THR A 99 -21.06 -13.29 -13.58
C THR A 99 -19.72 -13.17 -14.31
N LEU A 100 -18.79 -14.10 -14.06
CA LEU A 100 -17.49 -14.12 -14.74
C LEU A 100 -17.65 -14.46 -16.24
N GLU A 101 -18.54 -15.38 -16.60
CA GLU A 101 -18.83 -15.69 -17.99
C GLU A 101 -19.42 -14.45 -18.70
N TYR A 102 -20.39 -13.79 -18.09
CA TYR A 102 -20.98 -12.56 -18.62
C TYR A 102 -19.91 -11.50 -18.86
N THR A 103 -19.04 -11.27 -17.88
CA THR A 103 -17.95 -10.28 -17.97
C THR A 103 -16.93 -10.64 -19.06
N LEU A 104 -16.48 -11.89 -19.07
CA LEU A 104 -15.43 -12.34 -20.01
C LEU A 104 -15.86 -12.24 -21.47
N ARG A 105 -17.17 -12.40 -21.74
CA ARG A 105 -17.74 -12.27 -23.11
C ARG A 105 -17.61 -10.87 -23.72
N PHE A 106 -17.34 -9.82 -22.93
CA PHE A 106 -17.02 -8.49 -23.46
C PHE A 106 -15.59 -8.40 -24.02
N TYR A 107 -14.71 -9.29 -23.60
CA TYR A 107 -13.29 -9.24 -23.94
C TYR A 107 -12.84 -10.41 -24.83
N PHE A 108 -13.56 -11.53 -24.79
CA PHE A 108 -13.11 -12.76 -25.39
C PHE A 108 -14.21 -13.43 -26.24
N SER A 109 -13.90 -13.65 -27.52
CA SER A 109 -14.78 -14.30 -28.49
C SER A 109 -14.23 -15.65 -28.99
N GLY A 110 -13.39 -16.33 -28.20
CA GLY A 110 -12.75 -17.59 -28.54
C GLY A 110 -13.60 -18.84 -28.24
N PRO A 111 -13.00 -20.04 -28.35
CA PRO A 111 -13.67 -21.30 -28.08
C PRO A 111 -14.23 -21.41 -26.68
N ALA A 112 -15.43 -22.00 -26.55
CA ALA A 112 -16.11 -22.14 -25.26
C ALA A 112 -15.28 -22.91 -24.20
N GLY A 113 -14.42 -23.84 -24.63
CA GLY A 113 -13.51 -24.55 -23.72
C GLY A 113 -12.49 -23.64 -23.03
N LEU A 114 -11.87 -22.72 -23.78
CA LEU A 114 -10.93 -21.76 -23.22
C LEU A 114 -11.61 -20.76 -22.28
N LEU A 115 -12.84 -20.33 -22.60
CA LEU A 115 -13.63 -19.47 -21.76
C LEU A 115 -13.93 -20.14 -20.40
N LYS A 116 -14.39 -21.39 -20.44
CA LYS A 116 -14.65 -22.17 -19.22
C LYS A 116 -13.38 -22.37 -18.39
N GLN A 117 -12.25 -22.66 -19.02
CA GLN A 117 -10.97 -22.81 -18.36
C GLN A 117 -10.57 -21.52 -17.63
N ARG A 118 -10.62 -20.36 -18.30
CA ARG A 118 -10.31 -19.05 -17.70
C ARG A 118 -11.18 -18.73 -16.50
N ILE A 119 -12.48 -18.99 -16.60
CA ILE A 119 -13.42 -18.79 -15.49
C ILE A 119 -13.04 -19.68 -14.31
N GLN A 120 -12.75 -20.96 -14.56
CA GLN A 120 -12.39 -21.90 -13.50
C GLN A 120 -11.08 -21.50 -12.80
N GLU A 121 -10.04 -21.17 -13.57
CA GLU A 121 -8.76 -20.68 -13.03
C GLU A 121 -8.95 -19.41 -12.19
N THR A 122 -9.79 -18.47 -12.64
CA THR A 122 -10.08 -17.24 -11.90
C THR A 122 -10.84 -17.53 -10.60
N ILE A 123 -11.82 -18.43 -10.61
CA ILE A 123 -12.57 -18.85 -9.42
C ILE A 123 -11.63 -19.48 -8.38
N GLU A 124 -10.72 -20.35 -8.81
CA GLU A 124 -9.75 -21.00 -7.94
C GLU A 124 -8.77 -19.99 -7.34
N LEU A 125 -8.27 -19.06 -8.16
CA LEU A 125 -7.33 -18.03 -7.76
C LEU A 125 -7.86 -17.15 -6.62
N VAL A 126 -9.16 -16.81 -6.67
CA VAL A 126 -9.81 -15.97 -5.64
C VAL A 126 -10.46 -16.80 -4.51
N GLY A 127 -10.34 -18.11 -4.54
CA GLY A 127 -10.85 -19.00 -3.48
C GLY A 127 -12.39 -19.05 -3.38
N LEU A 128 -13.08 -19.04 -4.53
CA LEU A 128 -14.56 -19.13 -4.60
C LEU A 128 -15.04 -20.50 -5.11
N GLY A 129 -14.18 -21.51 -5.22
CA GLY A 129 -14.49 -22.80 -5.85
C GLY A 129 -15.74 -23.47 -5.29
N GLU A 130 -15.86 -23.58 -3.97
CA GLU A 130 -16.99 -24.28 -3.30
C GLU A 130 -18.34 -23.57 -3.44
N ILE A 131 -18.31 -22.25 -3.70
CA ILE A 131 -19.53 -21.41 -3.75
C ILE A 131 -19.79 -20.82 -5.13
N ALA A 132 -18.97 -21.19 -6.14
CA ALA A 132 -19.02 -20.60 -7.48
C ALA A 132 -20.39 -20.69 -8.16
N ASP A 133 -21.16 -21.74 -7.84
CA ASP A 133 -22.46 -22.03 -8.43
C ASP A 133 -23.63 -21.68 -7.48
N ARG A 134 -23.36 -20.98 -6.36
CA ARG A 134 -24.39 -20.42 -5.46
C ARG A 134 -24.81 -19.02 -5.91
N PRO A 135 -26.09 -18.61 -5.73
CA PRO A 135 -26.54 -17.25 -6.03
C PRO A 135 -25.79 -16.21 -5.17
N ILE A 136 -25.35 -15.10 -5.80
CA ILE A 136 -24.57 -14.03 -5.17
C ILE A 136 -25.31 -13.39 -3.98
N LYS A 137 -26.65 -13.39 -3.97
CA LYS A 137 -27.45 -12.89 -2.83
C LYS A 137 -27.08 -13.55 -1.49
N SER A 138 -26.51 -14.77 -1.52
CA SER A 138 -26.09 -15.51 -0.34
C SER A 138 -24.64 -15.29 0.05
N PHE A 139 -23.90 -14.46 -0.69
CA PHE A 139 -22.47 -14.20 -0.45
C PHE A 139 -22.28 -13.24 0.73
N SER A 140 -21.29 -13.53 1.57
CA SER A 140 -20.76 -12.60 2.56
C SER A 140 -20.09 -11.39 1.90
N GLY A 141 -19.79 -10.34 2.67
CA GLY A 141 -19.07 -9.18 2.17
C GLY A 141 -17.69 -9.54 1.57
N GLY A 142 -16.94 -10.41 2.24
CA GLY A 142 -15.64 -10.88 1.75
C GLY A 142 -15.74 -11.73 0.47
N GLU A 143 -16.75 -12.60 0.36
CA GLU A 143 -17.02 -13.37 -0.86
C GLU A 143 -17.41 -12.46 -2.03
N ARG A 144 -18.23 -11.43 -1.80
CA ARG A 144 -18.56 -10.42 -2.81
C ARG A 144 -17.34 -9.64 -3.26
N GLN A 145 -16.47 -9.28 -2.34
CA GLN A 145 -15.24 -8.55 -2.66
C GLN A 145 -14.29 -9.41 -3.50
N ARG A 146 -14.11 -10.69 -3.12
CA ARG A 146 -13.32 -11.63 -3.91
C ARG A 146 -13.92 -11.87 -5.30
N LEU A 147 -15.25 -11.90 -5.43
CA LEU A 147 -15.91 -11.95 -6.75
C LEU A 147 -15.63 -10.68 -7.56
N GLY A 148 -15.63 -9.50 -6.94
CA GLY A 148 -15.27 -8.24 -7.61
C GLY A 148 -13.84 -8.25 -8.13
N ILE A 149 -12.90 -8.77 -7.34
CA ILE A 149 -11.50 -8.98 -7.78
C ILE A 149 -11.44 -10.00 -8.92
N ALA A 150 -12.18 -11.10 -8.83
CA ALA A 150 -12.28 -12.09 -9.90
C ALA A 150 -12.81 -11.48 -11.20
N GLN A 151 -13.85 -10.64 -11.11
CA GLN A 151 -14.40 -9.93 -12.26
C GLN A 151 -13.40 -8.97 -12.90
N ALA A 152 -12.60 -8.27 -12.08
CA ALA A 152 -11.51 -7.43 -12.56
C ALA A 152 -10.38 -8.24 -13.22
N GLN A 153 -10.10 -9.45 -12.72
CA GLN A 153 -8.99 -10.31 -13.16
C GLN A 153 -9.33 -11.21 -14.35
N VAL A 154 -10.60 -11.54 -14.62
CA VAL A 154 -11.00 -12.61 -15.56
C VAL A 154 -10.50 -12.41 -16.99
N ASN A 155 -10.21 -11.17 -17.38
CA ASN A 155 -9.63 -10.82 -18.69
C ASN A 155 -8.09 -10.91 -18.73
N TYR A 156 -7.41 -11.32 -17.64
CA TYR A 156 -5.94 -11.30 -17.50
C TYR A 156 -5.32 -9.92 -17.80
N PRO A 157 -5.71 -8.88 -17.08
CA PRO A 157 -5.18 -7.54 -17.29
C PRO A 157 -3.70 -7.44 -16.88
N ASP A 158 -2.97 -6.50 -17.49
CA ASP A 158 -1.60 -6.16 -17.09
C ASP A 158 -1.57 -5.30 -15.81
N LEU A 159 -2.64 -4.54 -15.54
CA LEU A 159 -2.80 -3.67 -14.39
C LEU A 159 -4.17 -3.86 -13.73
N LEU A 160 -4.17 -4.10 -12.43
CA LEU A 160 -5.36 -4.07 -11.59
C LEU A 160 -5.42 -2.75 -10.83
N ILE A 161 -6.53 -2.03 -10.94
CA ILE A 161 -6.84 -0.84 -10.12
C ILE A 161 -7.97 -1.22 -9.16
N LEU A 162 -7.67 -1.24 -7.86
CA LEU A 162 -8.60 -1.71 -6.83
C LEU A 162 -8.90 -0.58 -5.82
N ASP A 163 -10.15 -0.12 -5.79
CA ASP A 163 -10.56 0.97 -4.88
C ASP A 163 -11.07 0.39 -3.56
N GLU A 164 -10.30 0.56 -2.48
CA GLU A 164 -10.60 0.10 -1.12
C GLU A 164 -10.96 -1.41 -1.06
N PRO A 165 -10.15 -2.33 -1.61
CA PRO A 165 -10.50 -3.74 -1.80
C PRO A 165 -10.79 -4.52 -0.52
N ALA A 166 -10.23 -4.11 0.62
CA ALA A 166 -10.40 -4.78 1.90
C ALA A 166 -11.19 -3.96 2.94
N ALA A 167 -11.72 -2.79 2.54
CA ALA A 167 -12.48 -1.94 3.44
C ALA A 167 -13.81 -2.59 3.87
N SER A 168 -14.25 -2.27 5.08
CA SER A 168 -15.55 -2.73 5.63
C SER A 168 -15.70 -4.26 5.76
N LEU A 169 -14.60 -5.00 5.69
CA LEU A 169 -14.60 -6.44 5.93
C LEU A 169 -14.22 -6.76 7.37
N ASP A 170 -14.69 -7.87 7.86
CA ASP A 170 -14.20 -8.46 9.10
C ASP A 170 -12.73 -8.91 8.96
N PRO A 171 -12.00 -9.16 10.05
CA PRO A 171 -10.58 -9.49 10.00
C PRO A 171 -10.23 -10.71 9.11
N LEU A 172 -11.10 -11.72 9.06
CA LEU A 172 -10.89 -12.91 8.24
C LEU A 172 -11.08 -12.59 6.75
N GLY A 173 -12.19 -11.95 6.39
CA GLY A 173 -12.46 -11.54 5.01
C GLY A 173 -11.41 -10.56 4.47
N ARG A 174 -10.90 -9.65 5.33
CA ARG A 174 -9.79 -8.75 4.99
C ARG A 174 -8.52 -9.53 4.66
N ARG A 175 -8.12 -10.46 5.53
CA ARG A 175 -6.94 -11.30 5.30
C ARG A 175 -7.06 -12.10 4.00
N ASP A 176 -8.24 -12.70 3.75
CA ASP A 176 -8.48 -13.46 2.53
C ASP A 176 -8.31 -12.62 1.27
N VAL A 177 -8.82 -11.36 1.28
CA VAL A 177 -8.67 -10.42 0.16
C VAL A 177 -7.20 -10.04 -0.06
N LEU A 178 -6.45 -9.73 1.00
CA LEU A 178 -5.03 -9.41 0.90
C LEU A 178 -4.22 -10.60 0.37
N GLU A 179 -4.56 -11.83 0.78
CA GLU A 179 -3.93 -13.05 0.26
C GLU A 179 -4.22 -13.26 -1.23
N VAL A 180 -5.45 -13.00 -1.68
CA VAL A 180 -5.80 -13.02 -3.11
C VAL A 180 -4.97 -12.00 -3.87
N MET A 181 -4.84 -10.76 -3.39
CA MET A 181 -4.00 -9.75 -4.03
C MET A 181 -2.54 -10.18 -4.12
N ASN A 182 -2.00 -10.80 -3.07
CA ASN A 182 -0.62 -11.31 -3.08
C ASN A 182 -0.41 -12.45 -4.09
N ARG A 183 -1.41 -13.32 -4.30
CA ARG A 183 -1.37 -14.33 -5.39
C ARG A 183 -1.38 -13.69 -6.77
N LEU A 184 -2.19 -12.63 -6.95
CA LEU A 184 -2.37 -11.92 -8.20
C LEU A 184 -1.12 -11.14 -8.66
N ARG A 185 -0.22 -10.76 -7.74
CA ARG A 185 1.03 -10.03 -8.08
C ARG A 185 1.93 -10.76 -9.08
N LYS A 186 1.78 -12.08 -9.20
CA LYS A 186 2.52 -12.89 -10.18
C LYS A 186 1.97 -12.75 -11.60
N HIS A 187 0.78 -12.19 -11.75
CA HIS A 187 0.03 -12.14 -12.99
C HIS A 187 -0.21 -10.72 -13.51
N ALA A 188 -0.27 -9.74 -12.58
CA ALA A 188 -0.56 -8.34 -12.90
C ALA A 188 0.12 -7.40 -11.91
N THR A 189 0.36 -6.17 -12.33
CA THR A 189 0.68 -5.07 -11.41
C THR A 189 -0.60 -4.68 -10.68
N ILE A 190 -0.52 -4.39 -9.39
CA ILE A 190 -1.67 -4.01 -8.58
C ILE A 190 -1.47 -2.58 -8.06
N PHE A 191 -2.39 -1.69 -8.41
CA PHE A 191 -2.51 -0.35 -7.84
C PHE A 191 -3.79 -0.30 -7.01
N TYR A 192 -3.68 -0.19 -5.69
CA TYR A 192 -4.87 -0.20 -4.85
C TYR A 192 -4.91 0.96 -3.86
N SER A 193 -6.12 1.47 -3.59
CA SER A 193 -6.33 2.47 -2.56
C SER A 193 -6.68 1.82 -1.23
N THR A 194 -6.26 2.44 -0.15
CA THR A 194 -6.70 2.09 1.20
C THR A 194 -6.53 3.27 2.16
N HIS A 195 -7.24 3.24 3.26
CA HIS A 195 -6.99 4.09 4.43
C HIS A 195 -6.42 3.29 5.61
N ILE A 196 -6.16 1.99 5.40
CA ILE A 196 -5.71 1.06 6.43
C ILE A 196 -4.20 0.85 6.26
N LEU A 197 -3.44 1.38 7.19
CA LEU A 197 -1.97 1.35 7.18
C LEU A 197 -1.40 -0.07 7.24
N ASP A 198 -2.01 -0.91 8.06
CA ASP A 198 -1.62 -2.30 8.25
C ASP A 198 -1.68 -3.13 6.94
N ASP A 199 -2.71 -2.89 6.07
CA ASP A 199 -2.77 -3.53 4.75
C ASP A 199 -1.56 -3.20 3.90
N VAL A 200 -1.15 -1.92 3.92
CA VAL A 200 -0.03 -1.43 3.13
C VAL A 200 1.28 -2.06 3.59
N GLN A 201 1.50 -2.14 4.90
CA GLN A 201 2.70 -2.76 5.46
C GLN A 201 2.84 -4.24 5.10
N HIS A 202 1.71 -4.96 4.99
CA HIS A 202 1.72 -6.40 4.78
C HIS A 202 1.93 -6.82 3.32
N ILE A 203 1.43 -6.06 2.34
CA ILE A 203 1.44 -6.55 0.95
C ILE A 203 2.10 -5.61 -0.06
N SER A 204 2.33 -4.33 0.27
CA SER A 204 2.84 -3.35 -0.70
C SER A 204 4.35 -3.40 -0.83
N ASP A 205 4.85 -3.26 -2.05
CA ASP A 205 6.28 -3.04 -2.34
C ASP A 205 6.62 -1.56 -2.24
N THR A 206 5.70 -0.72 -2.73
CA THR A 206 5.83 0.74 -2.78
C THR A 206 4.54 1.35 -2.27
N VAL A 207 4.64 2.47 -1.61
CA VAL A 207 3.49 3.23 -1.12
C VAL A 207 3.59 4.69 -1.52
N ALA A 208 2.45 5.30 -1.82
CA ALA A 208 2.28 6.74 -1.90
C ALA A 208 1.22 7.18 -0.89
N ILE A 209 1.53 8.18 -0.09
CA ILE A 209 0.65 8.73 0.93
C ILE A 209 0.07 10.03 0.42
N LEU A 210 -1.27 10.08 0.34
CA LEU A 210 -2.02 11.22 -0.13
C LEU A 210 -2.75 11.88 1.04
N ASN A 211 -2.61 13.21 1.18
CA ASN A 211 -3.36 14.00 2.15
C ASN A 211 -3.91 15.27 1.50
N LYS A 212 -5.21 15.55 1.63
CA LYS A 212 -5.90 16.75 1.11
C LYS A 212 -5.60 17.06 -0.38
N GLY A 213 -5.44 15.99 -1.17
CA GLY A 213 -5.15 16.06 -2.60
C GLY A 213 -3.67 16.25 -2.96
N GLU A 214 -2.77 16.24 -2.01
CA GLU A 214 -1.32 16.35 -2.19
C GLU A 214 -0.62 15.05 -1.87
N LEU A 215 0.43 14.72 -2.64
CA LEU A 215 1.35 13.62 -2.34
C LEU A 215 2.30 14.08 -1.24
N VAL A 216 2.27 13.40 -0.09
CA VAL A 216 3.06 13.79 1.09
C VAL A 216 4.25 12.87 1.35
N ALA A 217 4.20 11.63 0.84
CA ALA A 217 5.34 10.71 0.84
C ALA A 217 5.17 9.67 -0.27
N HIS A 218 6.27 9.18 -0.82
CA HIS A 218 6.29 8.15 -1.84
C HIS A 218 7.62 7.39 -1.81
N GLY A 219 7.56 6.07 -1.84
CA GLY A 219 8.77 5.24 -1.91
C GLY A 219 8.52 3.77 -1.58
N PRO A 220 9.58 2.93 -1.66
CA PRO A 220 9.55 1.57 -1.17
C PRO A 220 9.14 1.54 0.30
N ILE A 221 8.26 0.62 0.67
CA ILE A 221 7.74 0.53 2.04
C ILE A 221 8.86 0.37 3.08
N GLU A 222 9.88 -0.43 2.75
CA GLU A 222 11.04 -0.65 3.61
C GLU A 222 11.83 0.62 3.88
N THR A 223 11.98 1.49 2.85
CA THR A 223 12.67 2.78 2.98
C THR A 223 11.90 3.73 3.90
N LEU A 224 10.59 3.78 3.75
CA LEU A 224 9.74 4.61 4.61
C LEU A 224 9.78 4.13 6.06
N LEU A 225 9.70 2.81 6.29
CA LEU A 225 9.78 2.21 7.63
C LEU A 225 11.16 2.33 8.29
N ALA A 226 12.21 2.56 7.51
CA ALA A 226 13.54 2.86 8.06
C ALA A 226 13.62 4.28 8.67
N GLY A 227 12.72 5.17 8.26
CA GLY A 227 12.67 6.56 8.72
C GLY A 227 13.69 7.48 8.05
N SER A 228 13.40 8.77 7.99
CA SER A 228 14.26 9.79 7.36
C SER A 228 15.47 10.21 8.21
N GLY A 229 15.50 9.84 9.49
CA GLY A 229 16.52 10.25 10.48
C GLY A 229 17.73 9.35 10.58
N GLY A 230 17.94 8.40 9.66
CA GLY A 230 18.99 7.41 9.78
C GLY A 230 18.62 6.24 10.69
N VAL A 231 19.59 5.37 10.98
CA VAL A 231 19.36 4.20 11.85
C VAL A 231 19.17 4.64 13.30
N VAL A 232 18.05 4.22 13.87
CA VAL A 232 17.72 4.44 15.29
C VAL A 232 17.68 3.11 16.03
N PHE A 233 18.42 2.99 17.14
CA PHE A 233 18.32 1.85 18.05
C PHE A 233 17.32 2.13 19.15
N SER A 234 16.41 1.18 19.39
CA SER A 234 15.50 1.19 20.54
C SER A 234 16.04 0.25 21.60
N ILE A 235 16.19 0.75 22.83
CA ILE A 235 16.82 0.03 23.94
C ILE A 235 15.96 0.19 25.18
N GLY A 236 15.48 -0.92 25.71
CA GLY A 236 14.77 -0.97 27.00
C GLY A 236 15.75 -1.22 28.14
N LEU A 237 15.81 -0.31 29.10
CA LEU A 237 16.76 -0.33 30.20
C LEU A 237 16.02 -0.32 31.55
N LYS A 238 16.60 -0.97 32.55
CA LYS A 238 16.17 -0.92 33.94
C LYS A 238 17.37 -0.56 34.80
N GLY A 239 17.21 0.38 35.76
CA GLY A 239 18.26 0.83 36.65
C GLY A 239 18.53 2.34 36.54
N ASN A 240 19.68 2.79 36.99
CA ASN A 240 20.06 4.22 36.94
C ASN A 240 20.81 4.52 35.63
N THR A 241 20.10 5.09 34.67
CA THR A 241 20.62 5.32 33.29
C THR A 241 21.31 6.68 33.12
N LYS A 242 21.32 7.59 34.11
CA LYS A 242 21.74 9.00 33.94
C LYS A 242 23.21 9.17 33.55
N SER A 243 24.13 8.42 34.19
CA SER A 243 25.56 8.47 33.88
C SER A 243 25.85 7.87 32.52
N LEU A 244 25.20 6.75 32.25
CA LEU A 244 25.31 6.01 30.98
C LEU A 244 24.77 6.83 29.80
N GLN A 245 23.65 7.55 29.99
CA GLN A 245 23.06 8.41 28.97
C GLN A 245 24.05 9.46 28.46
N THR A 246 24.73 10.15 29.38
CA THR A 246 25.75 11.14 29.03
C THR A 246 26.93 10.51 28.27
N ARG A 247 27.37 9.32 28.70
CA ARG A 247 28.47 8.59 28.07
C ARG A 247 28.14 8.15 26.65
N ILE A 248 26.91 7.65 26.41
CA ILE A 248 26.46 7.22 25.08
C ILE A 248 26.19 8.42 24.19
N ALA A 249 25.56 9.48 24.67
CA ALA A 249 25.29 10.69 23.88
C ALA A 249 26.56 11.38 23.35
N ASN A 250 27.69 11.23 24.05
CA ASN A 250 28.97 11.80 23.63
C ASN A 250 29.78 10.92 22.64
N LYS A 251 29.27 9.77 22.21
CA LYS A 251 29.93 8.96 21.19
C LYS A 251 29.87 9.65 19.82
N PRO A 252 30.96 9.67 19.02
CA PRO A 252 31.03 10.45 17.77
C PRO A 252 30.04 9.98 16.68
N TRP A 253 29.55 8.77 16.80
CA TRP A 253 28.58 8.18 15.88
C TRP A 253 27.13 8.29 16.38
N VAL A 254 26.89 8.91 17.56
CA VAL A 254 25.54 9.23 18.06
C VAL A 254 25.22 10.68 17.70
N HIS A 255 24.13 10.90 16.97
CA HIS A 255 23.66 12.23 16.64
C HIS A 255 22.43 12.65 17.45
N SER A 256 21.68 11.69 17.99
CA SER A 256 20.55 11.97 18.88
C SER A 256 20.36 10.88 19.92
N LEU A 257 19.91 11.24 21.13
CA LEU A 257 19.50 10.31 22.16
C LEU A 257 18.27 10.86 22.86
N GLN A 258 17.15 10.18 22.71
CA GLN A 258 15.90 10.48 23.41
C GLN A 258 15.68 9.42 24.48
N SER A 259 15.17 9.83 25.63
CA SER A 259 14.91 8.96 26.79
C SER A 259 13.47 9.16 27.25
N GLU A 260 12.72 8.09 27.32
CA GLU A 260 11.35 8.05 27.84
C GLU A 260 11.29 7.14 29.05
N ASP A 261 10.86 7.69 30.19
CA ASP A 261 10.64 6.90 31.41
C ASP A 261 9.21 6.34 31.44
N LYS A 262 9.10 5.01 31.45
CA LYS A 262 7.82 4.29 31.59
C LYS A 262 7.82 3.47 32.90
N GLY A 263 7.69 4.17 34.01
CA GLY A 263 7.70 3.58 35.37
C GLY A 263 9.07 3.05 35.75
N SER A 264 9.28 1.74 35.84
CA SER A 264 10.55 1.12 36.19
C SER A 264 11.48 0.84 35.00
N ILE A 265 11.04 1.20 33.81
CA ILE A 265 11.77 0.95 32.54
C ILE A 265 12.02 2.29 31.88
N THR A 266 13.27 2.54 31.51
CA THR A 266 13.65 3.68 30.67
C THR A 266 13.86 3.18 29.24
N ARG A 267 13.17 3.75 28.27
CA ARG A 267 13.38 3.45 26.85
C ARG A 267 14.21 4.52 26.20
N TRP A 268 15.30 4.10 25.56
CA TRP A 268 16.15 4.97 24.77
C TRP A 268 15.90 4.78 23.28
N LEU A 269 15.91 5.89 22.56
CA LEU A 269 16.00 5.94 21.10
C LEU A 269 17.30 6.63 20.74
N VAL A 270 18.24 5.86 20.20
CA VAL A 270 19.61 6.32 19.88
C VAL A 270 19.76 6.42 18.38
N GLY A 271 19.77 7.63 17.85
CA GLY A 271 20.03 7.91 16.45
C GLY A 271 21.53 7.92 16.15
N VAL A 272 21.95 7.18 15.13
CA VAL A 272 23.36 6.97 14.82
C VAL A 272 23.69 7.37 13.39
N SER A 273 24.88 7.97 13.21
CA SER A 273 25.43 8.37 11.91
C SER A 273 26.33 7.31 11.27
N ASP A 274 26.85 6.37 12.06
CA ASP A 274 27.64 5.22 11.62
C ASP A 274 27.04 3.94 12.22
N GLU A 275 26.34 3.20 11.36
CA GLU A 275 25.65 1.98 11.74
C GLU A 275 26.63 0.88 12.16
N GLY A 276 27.74 0.70 11.44
CA GLY A 276 28.73 -0.31 11.74
C GLY A 276 29.39 -0.10 13.10
N ALA A 277 29.75 1.15 13.44
CA ALA A 277 30.28 1.52 14.73
C ALA A 277 29.24 1.29 15.85
N ALA A 278 27.97 1.65 15.60
CA ALA A 278 26.90 1.45 16.57
C ALA A 278 26.60 -0.03 16.84
N GLU A 279 26.54 -0.87 15.81
CA GLU A 279 26.33 -2.33 15.96
C GLU A 279 27.45 -2.99 16.77
N HIS A 280 28.70 -2.52 16.60
CA HIS A 280 29.84 -3.07 17.29
C HIS A 280 29.93 -2.59 18.74
N ASP A 281 29.67 -1.32 19.00
CA ASP A 281 30.06 -0.68 20.28
C ASP A 281 28.87 -0.30 21.17
N LEU A 282 27.65 -0.04 20.64
CA LEU A 282 26.55 0.50 21.43
C LEU A 282 26.12 -0.45 22.55
N LEU A 283 25.80 -1.69 22.22
CA LEU A 283 25.36 -2.67 23.23
C LEU A 283 26.48 -2.99 24.23
N ARG A 284 27.73 -3.08 23.79
CA ARG A 284 28.88 -3.34 24.66
C ARG A 284 29.07 -2.21 25.66
N ALA A 285 29.03 -0.96 25.19
CA ALA A 285 29.17 0.21 26.05
C ALA A 285 28.06 0.32 27.11
N ILE A 286 26.86 -0.20 26.82
CA ILE A 286 25.76 -0.26 27.77
C ILE A 286 25.98 -1.39 28.78
N LEU A 287 26.41 -2.57 28.35
CA LEU A 287 26.62 -3.74 29.21
C LEU A 287 27.82 -3.60 30.17
N GLU A 288 28.73 -2.64 29.93
CA GLU A 288 29.82 -2.29 30.83
C GLU A 288 29.33 -1.58 32.12
N ASP A 289 28.08 -1.14 32.15
CA ASP A 289 27.50 -0.43 33.29
C ASP A 289 26.74 -1.42 34.20
N GLU A 290 27.27 -1.70 35.38
CA GLU A 290 26.72 -2.66 36.34
C GLU A 290 25.38 -2.23 36.96
N ASP A 291 25.09 -0.92 36.94
CA ASP A 291 23.85 -0.34 37.51
C ASP A 291 22.65 -0.45 36.56
N VAL A 292 22.85 -0.97 35.31
CA VAL A 292 21.85 -1.00 34.29
C VAL A 292 21.64 -2.43 33.75
N THR A 293 20.39 -2.81 33.63
CA THR A 293 19.98 -4.08 32.98
C THR A 293 19.33 -3.79 31.63
N VAL A 294 19.83 -4.42 30.55
CA VAL A 294 19.21 -4.36 29.22
C VAL A 294 18.05 -5.37 29.18
N LEU A 295 16.85 -4.89 28.86
CA LEU A 295 15.64 -5.69 28.72
C LEU A 295 15.36 -6.07 27.27
N ASP A 296 15.53 -5.11 26.37
CA ASP A 296 15.42 -5.30 24.93
C ASP A 296 16.44 -4.39 24.21
N TYR A 297 16.89 -4.83 23.03
CA TYR A 297 17.80 -4.10 22.16
C TYR A 297 17.54 -4.46 20.72
N GLY A 298 17.37 -3.46 19.86
CA GLY A 298 17.20 -3.67 18.43
C GLY A 298 17.12 -2.36 17.66
N ARG A 299 17.14 -2.47 16.32
CA ARG A 299 16.84 -1.31 15.48
C ARG A 299 15.38 -0.93 15.66
N LYS A 300 15.11 0.37 15.84
CA LYS A 300 13.73 0.86 15.80
C LYS A 300 13.20 0.68 14.38
N ARG A 301 12.12 -0.07 14.25
CA ARG A 301 11.29 -0.06 13.05
C ARG A 301 10.16 0.90 13.34
N TYR A 302 10.02 1.91 12.50
CA TYR A 302 8.87 2.78 12.58
C TYR A 302 7.65 2.01 12.06
N GLU A 303 6.52 2.17 12.73
CA GLU A 303 5.25 1.75 12.16
C GLU A 303 4.80 2.80 11.14
N LEU A 304 4.16 2.37 10.06
CA LEU A 304 3.67 3.30 9.05
C LEU A 304 2.71 4.33 9.64
N GLU A 305 2.07 3.97 10.76
CA GLU A 305 1.18 4.85 11.51
C GLU A 305 1.94 6.02 12.17
N GLU A 306 3.11 5.77 12.75
CA GLU A 306 3.97 6.82 13.31
C GLU A 306 4.41 7.79 12.21
N ILE A 307 4.87 7.26 11.07
CA ILE A 307 5.30 8.04 9.91
C ILE A 307 4.13 8.86 9.34
N PHE A 308 2.96 8.25 9.23
CA PHE A 308 1.76 8.90 8.72
C PHE A 308 1.31 10.05 9.62
N MET A 309 1.33 9.87 10.93
CA MET A 309 1.00 10.92 11.90
C MET A 309 2.01 12.06 11.86
N ASP A 310 3.31 11.75 11.84
CA ASP A 310 4.38 12.75 11.71
C ASP A 310 4.22 13.61 10.44
N ILE A 311 3.90 12.98 9.31
CA ILE A 311 3.70 13.67 8.03
C ILE A 311 2.47 14.59 8.08
N ILE A 312 1.36 14.14 8.69
CA ILE A 312 0.12 14.93 8.78
C ILE A 312 0.28 16.09 9.76
N GLU A 313 1.01 15.92 10.85
CA GLU A 313 1.22 16.92 11.89
C GLU A 313 2.37 17.89 11.58
N GLY A 314 3.08 17.71 10.48
CA GLY A 314 4.21 18.56 10.06
C GLY A 314 5.51 18.23 10.79
N GLY A 315 5.67 16.98 11.23
CA GLY A 315 6.87 16.47 11.88
C GLY A 315 8.06 16.28 10.92
N PRO A 316 9.19 15.75 11.41
CA PRO A 316 10.46 15.65 10.66
C PRO A 316 10.38 14.80 9.38
N HIS A 317 9.37 13.96 9.21
CA HIS A 317 9.13 13.19 7.99
C HIS A 317 8.33 13.95 6.91
N ALA A 318 7.88 15.18 7.16
CA ALA A 318 7.08 16.00 6.22
C ALA A 318 7.90 16.67 5.08
N SER A 319 9.20 16.43 5.01
CA SER A 319 10.13 17.16 4.11
C SER A 319 10.87 16.25 3.13
N GLN A 320 10.22 15.22 2.57
CA GLN A 320 10.81 14.38 1.51
C GLN A 320 10.00 14.41 0.23
#